data_3c34df57a95d623ae7f7d392926a9f69
#
_entry.id   3c34df57a95d623ae7f7d392926a9f69
#
_cell.length_a   1.000
_cell.length_b   1.000
_cell.length_c   1.000
_cell.angle_alpha   90.00
_cell.angle_beta   90.00
_cell.angle_gamma   90.00
#
_symmetry.space_group_name_H-M   'P 1'
#
loop_
_entity.id
_entity.type
_entity.pdbx_description
1 polymer ?
#
loop_
_entity_poly.entity_id
_entity_poly.type
_entity_poly.pdbx_seq_one_letter_code
_entity_poly.pdbx_strand_id
1 'polypeptide(L)'
;MISRRKLVLGLAGAAGAAALSRALAPGLPRDTAARRALKLPIAPSGWPFPGARVVAPAAVFPPGFGVRRIYLDAGHGAPGNTGNVSCFCVEEQEFTLSAARALAERLNATGRFEARVGRTGDRPLPYAERVEDAARWGAEAFVSLHSDVRGRIDTWSPAEGRSCPLSLAAPGFAVLWSDEGNPALGARRLALARAFARRMEEAGLLPYGGAAYSGLYAPDAAQPGVFVDRRPQDQRIFVLRRPSMPSILIETHHALDAREATRWTEPATLDAFAAAAAAALADALGGEG
;
A
#
# COMPACT_ATOMS: atom_id res chain seq x y z
N MET A 1 -17.73 36.07 42.22
CA MET A 1 -18.60 35.03 41.63
C MET A 1 -17.96 34.60 40.31
N ILE A 2 -17.23 33.51 40.33
CA ILE A 2 -16.50 33.00 39.15
C ILE A 2 -17.17 31.70 38.73
N SER A 3 -17.78 31.71 37.54
CA SER A 3 -18.48 30.57 36.94
C SER A 3 -17.46 29.60 36.37
N ARG A 4 -17.45 28.38 36.90
CA ARG A 4 -16.70 27.25 36.37
C ARG A 4 -17.41 26.69 35.15
N ARG A 5 -16.96 26.98 33.94
CA ARG A 5 -17.32 26.18 32.74
C ARG A 5 -16.42 24.94 32.67
N LYS A 6 -16.99 23.77 32.87
CA LYS A 6 -16.37 22.49 32.67
C LYS A 6 -16.17 22.29 31.15
N LEU A 7 -14.92 22.11 30.74
CA LEU A 7 -14.56 21.70 29.40
C LEU A 7 -14.85 20.19 29.30
N VAL A 8 -15.89 19.81 28.57
CA VAL A 8 -16.12 18.42 28.16
C VAL A 8 -15.38 18.22 26.86
N LEU A 9 -14.18 17.64 26.92
CA LEU A 9 -13.48 17.10 25.74
C LEU A 9 -14.19 15.82 25.35
N GLY A 10 -14.95 15.88 24.25
CA GLY A 10 -15.68 14.76 23.71
C GLY A 10 -14.75 13.78 23.02
N LEU A 11 -14.85 12.53 23.43
CA LEU A 11 -14.37 11.33 22.73
C LEU A 11 -15.17 11.12 21.42
N ALA A 12 -14.88 11.90 20.39
CA ALA A 12 -15.55 11.80 19.10
C ALA A 12 -14.67 11.14 18.00
N GLY A 13 -13.42 10.76 18.31
CA GLY A 13 -12.47 10.24 17.30
C GLY A 13 -12.59 8.74 16.99
N ALA A 14 -13.05 7.92 17.95
CA ALA A 14 -13.07 6.47 17.77
C ALA A 14 -14.32 5.91 17.08
N ALA A 15 -15.44 6.64 17.13
CA ALA A 15 -16.70 6.18 16.54
C ALA A 15 -16.77 6.37 15.01
N GLY A 16 -16.07 7.35 14.46
CA GLY A 16 -16.08 7.63 13.03
C GLY A 16 -15.36 6.56 12.20
N ALA A 17 -14.22 6.08 12.66
CA ALA A 17 -13.46 5.03 11.95
C ALA A 17 -14.17 3.67 11.98
N ALA A 18 -14.83 3.33 13.09
CA ALA A 18 -15.61 2.11 13.22
C ALA A 18 -16.91 2.13 12.38
N ALA A 19 -17.50 3.31 12.16
CA ALA A 19 -18.67 3.44 11.30
C ALA A 19 -18.35 3.35 9.82
N LEU A 20 -17.20 3.90 9.37
CA LEU A 20 -16.74 3.74 7.99
C LEU A 20 -16.37 2.29 7.67
N SER A 21 -15.71 1.58 8.58
CA SER A 21 -15.36 0.16 8.37
C SER A 21 -16.60 -0.73 8.31
N ARG A 22 -17.70 -0.40 8.99
CA ARG A 22 -18.98 -1.12 8.86
C ARG A 22 -19.75 -0.82 7.58
N ALA A 23 -19.59 0.38 7.02
CA ALA A 23 -20.25 0.77 5.76
C ALA A 23 -19.52 0.25 4.51
N LEU A 24 -18.21 -0.02 4.60
CA LEU A 24 -17.38 -0.46 3.47
C LEU A 24 -17.14 -1.97 3.39
N ALA A 25 -17.52 -2.74 4.40
CA ALA A 25 -17.40 -4.19 4.42
C ALA A 25 -18.75 -4.87 4.71
N PRO A 26 -19.63 -5.05 3.73
CA PRO A 26 -20.63 -6.08 3.82
C PRO A 26 -19.84 -7.39 3.89
N GLY A 27 -19.88 -8.07 5.03
CA GLY A 27 -19.08 -9.26 5.28
C GLY A 27 -19.22 -10.26 4.15
N LEU A 28 -18.11 -10.86 3.74
CA LEU A 28 -18.15 -12.03 2.85
C LEU A 28 -19.15 -13.03 3.42
N PRO A 29 -19.98 -13.65 2.59
CA PRO A 29 -20.99 -14.60 3.04
C PRO A 29 -20.33 -15.62 3.97
N ARG A 30 -20.79 -15.70 5.20
CA ARG A 30 -20.36 -16.74 6.15
C ARG A 30 -20.91 -18.11 5.78
N ASP A 31 -21.86 -18.14 4.85
CA ASP A 31 -22.53 -19.33 4.37
C ASP A 31 -21.64 -20.12 3.40
N THR A 32 -21.50 -21.41 3.70
CA THR A 32 -20.79 -22.39 2.86
C THR A 32 -21.39 -22.55 1.47
N ALA A 33 -22.69 -22.27 1.27
CA ALA A 33 -23.35 -22.35 -0.03
C ALA A 33 -22.92 -21.17 -0.94
N ALA A 34 -22.83 -19.95 -0.40
CA ALA A 34 -22.34 -18.79 -1.14
C ALA A 34 -20.86 -18.92 -1.49
N ARG A 35 -20.05 -19.55 -0.64
CA ARG A 35 -18.65 -19.89 -0.94
C ARG A 35 -18.53 -20.91 -2.08
N ARG A 36 -19.43 -21.88 -2.14
CA ARG A 36 -19.50 -22.86 -3.23
C ARG A 36 -19.91 -22.22 -4.56
N ALA A 37 -20.85 -21.28 -4.56
CA ALA A 37 -21.27 -20.54 -5.75
C ALA A 37 -20.11 -19.69 -6.32
N LEU A 38 -19.23 -19.14 -5.45
CA LEU A 38 -18.04 -18.39 -5.83
C LEU A 38 -16.84 -19.27 -6.20
N LYS A 39 -16.98 -20.63 -6.22
CA LYS A 39 -15.89 -21.60 -6.46
C LYS A 39 -14.64 -21.34 -5.57
N LEU A 40 -14.84 -20.87 -4.34
CA LEU A 40 -13.75 -20.64 -3.41
C LEU A 40 -13.19 -21.99 -2.94
N PRO A 41 -11.88 -22.23 -3.01
CA PRO A 41 -11.29 -23.44 -2.45
C PRO A 41 -11.56 -23.51 -0.95
N ILE A 42 -11.72 -24.74 -0.43
CA ILE A 42 -11.87 -25.02 1.00
C ILE A 42 -10.58 -24.53 1.68
N ALA A 43 -10.76 -23.54 2.51
CA ALA A 43 -9.82 -22.77 3.33
C ALA A 43 -8.33 -23.16 3.30
N PRO A 44 -7.49 -22.50 2.56
CA PRO A 44 -6.09 -22.31 2.94
C PRO A 44 -6.02 -21.42 4.20
N SER A 45 -5.09 -21.73 5.10
CA SER A 45 -4.88 -20.98 6.34
C SER A 45 -4.06 -19.69 6.16
N GLY A 46 -3.61 -19.40 4.93
CA GLY A 46 -2.74 -18.27 4.59
C GLY A 46 -3.49 -17.05 4.06
N TRP A 47 -2.76 -15.96 3.87
CA TRP A 47 -3.26 -14.74 3.23
C TRP A 47 -3.90 -15.04 1.85
N PRO A 48 -5.03 -14.43 1.46
CA PRO A 48 -5.83 -13.41 2.17
C PRO A 48 -7.04 -13.96 2.94
N PHE A 49 -7.05 -15.22 3.29
CA PHE A 49 -8.24 -15.86 3.89
C PHE A 49 -8.53 -15.30 5.29
N PRO A 50 -9.82 -15.22 5.69
CA PRO A 50 -10.21 -14.84 7.03
C PRO A 50 -9.51 -15.73 8.08
N GLY A 51 -8.90 -15.12 9.10
CA GLY A 51 -8.15 -15.82 10.13
C GLY A 51 -6.67 -16.08 9.80
N ALA A 52 -6.19 -15.78 8.58
CA ALA A 52 -4.75 -15.73 8.32
C ALA A 52 -4.08 -14.73 9.25
N ARG A 53 -3.07 -15.20 9.98
CA ARG A 53 -2.32 -14.32 10.91
C ARG A 53 -1.43 -13.39 10.11
N VAL A 54 -1.46 -12.12 10.46
CA VAL A 54 -0.42 -11.15 10.13
C VAL A 54 0.36 -10.84 11.41
N VAL A 55 1.65 -10.60 11.27
CA VAL A 55 2.54 -10.26 12.39
C VAL A 55 3.23 -8.94 12.10
N ALA A 56 3.60 -8.21 13.13
CA ALA A 56 4.39 -6.99 13.02
C ALA A 56 5.88 -7.35 13.11
N PRO A 57 6.65 -7.33 12.01
CA PRO A 57 8.09 -7.55 12.05
C PRO A 57 8.77 -6.49 12.93
N ALA A 58 9.75 -6.90 13.74
CA ALA A 58 10.50 -5.94 14.53
C ALA A 58 11.47 -5.15 13.64
N ALA A 59 11.39 -3.83 13.69
CA ALA A 59 12.40 -2.96 13.08
C ALA A 59 13.64 -2.89 13.98
N VAL A 60 14.81 -3.14 13.41
CA VAL A 60 16.09 -2.98 14.09
C VAL A 60 16.79 -1.74 13.51
N PHE A 61 16.95 -0.73 14.32
CA PHE A 61 17.61 0.51 13.91
C PHE A 61 19.09 0.46 14.28
N PRO A 62 20.01 0.60 13.31
CA PRO A 62 21.44 0.60 13.62
C PRO A 62 21.82 1.83 14.46
N PRO A 63 22.95 1.77 15.21
CA PRO A 63 23.47 2.92 15.91
C PRO A 63 23.63 4.11 14.98
N GLY A 64 23.18 5.29 15.40
CA GLY A 64 23.26 6.50 14.58
C GLY A 64 22.21 6.63 13.46
N PHE A 65 21.21 5.75 13.38
CA PHE A 65 20.17 5.82 12.35
C PHE A 65 19.49 7.19 12.23
N GLY A 66 19.27 7.86 13.36
CA GLY A 66 18.62 9.17 13.40
C GLY A 66 17.14 9.15 13.05
N VAL A 67 16.63 10.30 12.59
CA VAL A 67 15.27 10.44 12.06
C VAL A 67 15.37 10.58 10.54
N ARG A 68 14.68 9.72 9.79
CA ARG A 68 14.70 9.68 8.31
C ARG A 68 13.43 10.27 7.73
N ARG A 69 13.56 11.09 6.68
CA ARG A 69 12.45 11.72 5.97
C ARG A 69 11.92 10.80 4.87
N ILE A 70 10.66 10.38 5.00
CA ILE A 70 10.01 9.44 4.08
C ILE A 70 8.84 10.12 3.40
N TYR A 71 8.90 10.25 2.07
CA TYR A 71 7.80 10.77 1.29
C TYR A 71 6.87 9.63 0.87
N LEU A 72 5.63 9.68 1.35
CA LEU A 72 4.59 8.72 1.04
C LEU A 72 3.70 9.31 -0.06
N ASP A 73 3.82 8.77 -1.25
CA ASP A 73 2.97 9.13 -2.36
C ASP A 73 1.70 8.28 -2.33
N ALA A 74 0.57 8.90 -2.05
CA ALA A 74 -0.73 8.28 -2.24
C ALA A 74 -1.04 8.25 -3.74
N GLY A 75 -0.95 7.08 -4.37
CA GLY A 75 -1.12 6.89 -5.80
C GLY A 75 -2.41 7.49 -6.35
N HIS A 76 -2.41 7.81 -7.64
CA HIS A 76 -3.53 8.48 -8.32
C HIS A 76 -3.90 9.85 -7.72
N GLY A 77 -5.10 10.36 -8.00
CA GLY A 77 -5.49 11.71 -7.58
C GLY A 77 -4.70 12.83 -8.28
N ALA A 78 -4.14 12.55 -9.46
CA ALA A 78 -3.69 13.55 -10.42
C ALA A 78 -4.87 14.00 -11.30
N PRO A 79 -4.79 15.15 -11.97
CA PRO A 79 -5.86 15.59 -12.87
C PRO A 79 -6.28 14.51 -13.87
N GLY A 80 -7.55 14.10 -13.85
CA GLY A 80 -8.12 13.08 -14.73
C GLY A 80 -7.69 11.63 -14.45
N ASN A 81 -7.04 11.37 -13.33
CA ASN A 81 -6.58 10.01 -12.97
C ASN A 81 -6.94 9.64 -11.53
N THR A 82 -8.05 8.91 -11.36
CA THR A 82 -8.54 8.40 -10.08
C THR A 82 -8.06 6.98 -9.77
N GLY A 83 -7.34 6.34 -10.71
CA GLY A 83 -6.92 4.95 -10.61
C GLY A 83 -8.00 3.96 -11.03
N ASN A 84 -7.87 2.73 -10.57
CA ASN A 84 -8.87 1.70 -10.77
C ASN A 84 -10.07 1.86 -9.81
N VAL A 85 -11.08 1.01 -10.00
CA VAL A 85 -12.22 0.89 -9.08
C VAL A 85 -12.18 -0.50 -8.47
N SER A 86 -12.22 -0.58 -7.15
CA SER A 86 -12.15 -1.83 -6.39
C SER A 86 -13.42 -2.68 -6.50
N CYS A 87 -13.35 -3.92 -6.01
CA CYS A 87 -14.51 -4.81 -5.89
C CYS A 87 -15.64 -4.28 -4.99
N PHE A 88 -15.41 -3.23 -4.24
CA PHE A 88 -16.43 -2.51 -3.45
C PHE A 88 -16.85 -1.18 -4.09
N CYS A 89 -16.50 -0.96 -5.37
CA CYS A 89 -16.75 0.29 -6.09
C CYS A 89 -16.15 1.53 -5.39
N VAL A 90 -14.96 1.39 -4.80
CA VAL A 90 -14.16 2.48 -4.23
C VAL A 90 -13.05 2.82 -5.21
N GLU A 91 -12.86 4.09 -5.52
CA GLU A 91 -11.77 4.56 -6.37
C GLU A 91 -10.41 4.34 -5.68
N GLU A 92 -9.42 3.93 -6.44
CA GLU A 92 -8.07 3.67 -5.92
C GLU A 92 -7.47 4.88 -5.21
N GLN A 93 -7.70 6.09 -5.73
CA GLN A 93 -7.21 7.32 -5.10
C GLN A 93 -7.70 7.51 -3.65
N GLU A 94 -8.89 7.00 -3.30
CA GLU A 94 -9.43 7.08 -1.93
C GLU A 94 -8.72 6.08 -1.02
N PHE A 95 -8.56 4.84 -1.50
CA PHE A 95 -7.82 3.80 -0.80
C PHE A 95 -6.38 4.24 -0.52
N THR A 96 -5.64 4.67 -1.56
CA THR A 96 -4.23 5.02 -1.43
C THR A 96 -4.00 6.20 -0.50
N LEU A 97 -4.89 7.20 -0.50
CA LEU A 97 -4.82 8.32 0.45
C LEU A 97 -5.02 7.87 1.90
N SER A 98 -6.01 7.01 2.13
CA SER A 98 -6.27 6.43 3.45
C SER A 98 -5.10 5.59 3.94
N ALA A 99 -4.57 4.71 3.09
CA ALA A 99 -3.43 3.85 3.41
C ALA A 99 -2.15 4.66 3.68
N ALA A 100 -1.86 5.70 2.88
CA ALA A 100 -0.70 6.57 3.08
C ALA A 100 -0.78 7.34 4.40
N ARG A 101 -1.95 7.86 4.76
CA ARG A 101 -2.17 8.53 6.05
C ARG A 101 -1.97 7.58 7.23
N ALA A 102 -2.55 6.39 7.14
CA ALA A 102 -2.41 5.37 8.17
C ALA A 102 -0.95 4.93 8.34
N LEU A 103 -0.19 4.81 7.25
CA LEU A 103 1.23 4.48 7.27
C LEU A 103 2.06 5.63 7.87
N ALA A 104 1.79 6.89 7.46
CA ALA A 104 2.49 8.06 7.98
C ALA A 104 2.34 8.19 9.50
N GLU A 105 1.13 8.05 10.01
CA GLU A 105 0.84 8.09 11.44
C GLU A 105 1.69 7.07 12.21
N ARG A 106 1.72 5.83 11.73
CA ARG A 106 2.45 4.72 12.39
C ARG A 106 3.96 4.87 12.29
N LEU A 107 4.48 5.30 11.16
CA LEU A 107 5.92 5.57 11.00
C LEU A 107 6.37 6.70 11.93
N ASN A 108 5.62 7.80 11.97
CA ASN A 108 5.90 8.94 12.84
C ASN A 108 5.85 8.55 14.33
N ALA A 109 4.93 7.67 14.72
CA ALA A 109 4.81 7.18 16.09
C ALA A 109 6.06 6.41 16.56
N THR A 110 6.90 5.91 15.66
CA THR A 110 8.17 5.26 16.03
C THR A 110 9.22 6.24 16.56
N GLY A 111 9.10 7.54 16.26
CA GLY A 111 10.12 8.56 16.53
C GLY A 111 11.41 8.38 15.70
N ARG A 112 11.42 7.47 14.72
CA ARG A 112 12.55 7.20 13.83
C ARG A 112 12.35 7.69 12.41
N PHE A 113 11.14 8.12 12.10
CA PHE A 113 10.80 8.66 10.78
C PHE A 113 10.04 9.98 10.92
N GLU A 114 10.26 10.85 9.95
CA GLU A 114 9.43 11.98 9.60
C GLU A 114 8.75 11.62 8.28
N ALA A 115 7.56 11.03 8.36
CA ALA A 115 6.79 10.58 7.19
C ALA A 115 5.78 11.64 6.79
N ARG A 116 5.79 12.04 5.51
CA ARG A 116 4.91 13.06 4.93
C ARG A 116 4.11 12.47 3.78
N VAL A 117 2.80 12.69 3.78
CA VAL A 117 1.92 12.29 2.66
C VAL A 117 1.92 13.39 1.59
N GLY A 118 2.16 13.00 0.35
CA GLY A 118 2.35 13.95 -0.77
C GLY A 118 1.10 14.73 -1.16
N ARG A 119 -0.12 14.20 -0.95
CA ARG A 119 -1.36 14.90 -1.23
C ARG A 119 -2.35 14.84 -0.07
N THR A 120 -3.14 15.90 0.07
CA THR A 120 -4.17 15.99 1.12
C THR A 120 -5.52 15.43 0.68
N GLY A 121 -5.78 15.37 -0.62
CA GLY A 121 -7.06 14.99 -1.22
C GLY A 121 -7.97 16.16 -1.53
N ASP A 122 -7.63 17.39 -1.11
CA ASP A 122 -8.46 18.58 -1.31
C ASP A 122 -8.46 19.06 -2.77
N ARG A 123 -7.39 18.72 -3.51
CA ARG A 123 -7.24 19.02 -4.93
C ARG A 123 -6.44 17.93 -5.64
N PRO A 124 -6.65 17.76 -6.96
CA PRO A 124 -5.76 16.94 -7.77
C PRO A 124 -4.33 17.45 -7.71
N LEU A 125 -3.34 16.53 -7.59
CA LEU A 125 -1.93 16.87 -7.52
C LEU A 125 -1.14 16.14 -8.62
N PRO A 126 -0.55 16.86 -9.60
CA PRO A 126 0.26 16.28 -10.67
C PRO A 126 1.46 15.47 -10.11
N TYR A 127 1.84 14.41 -10.80
CA TYR A 127 2.97 13.56 -10.39
C TYR A 127 4.30 14.31 -10.32
N ALA A 128 4.53 15.27 -11.24
CA ALA A 128 5.75 16.08 -11.24
C ALA A 128 5.86 16.91 -9.95
N GLU A 129 4.77 17.54 -9.51
CA GLU A 129 4.74 18.33 -8.28
C GLU A 129 5.06 17.49 -7.05
N ARG A 130 4.62 16.22 -7.01
CA ARG A 130 4.93 15.28 -5.90
C ARG A 130 6.42 14.96 -5.83
N VAL A 131 7.03 14.68 -6.98
CA VAL A 131 8.46 14.38 -7.07
C VAL A 131 9.30 15.60 -6.68
N GLU A 132 8.93 16.77 -7.16
CA GLU A 132 9.58 18.03 -6.80
C GLU A 132 9.42 18.38 -5.33
N ASP A 133 8.22 18.17 -4.76
CA ASP A 133 7.96 18.40 -3.35
C ASP A 133 8.79 17.48 -2.46
N ALA A 134 8.88 16.19 -2.81
CA ALA A 134 9.73 15.24 -2.11
C ALA A 134 11.21 15.66 -2.13
N ALA A 135 11.71 16.10 -3.29
CA ALA A 135 13.10 16.56 -3.44
C ALA A 135 13.36 17.84 -2.65
N ARG A 136 12.48 18.85 -2.74
CA ARG A 136 12.61 20.10 -1.96
C ARG A 136 12.56 19.87 -0.46
N TRP A 137 11.77 18.92 -0.01
CA TRP A 137 11.67 18.58 1.40
C TRP A 137 12.87 17.76 1.91
N GLY A 138 13.70 17.23 1.01
CA GLY A 138 14.87 16.43 1.35
C GLY A 138 14.48 15.01 1.79
N ALA A 139 13.51 14.40 1.09
CA ALA A 139 13.15 13.01 1.34
C ALA A 139 14.31 12.07 1.05
N GLU A 140 14.50 11.06 1.89
CA GLU A 140 15.55 10.03 1.76
C GLU A 140 15.01 8.77 1.08
N ALA A 141 13.69 8.58 1.09
CA ALA A 141 12.99 7.56 0.30
C ALA A 141 11.64 8.10 -0.19
N PHE A 142 11.22 7.63 -1.38
CA PHE A 142 9.93 7.90 -1.99
C PHE A 142 9.18 6.58 -2.14
N VAL A 143 8.06 6.44 -1.43
CA VAL A 143 7.24 5.22 -1.42
C VAL A 143 5.85 5.54 -1.94
N SER A 144 5.52 5.05 -3.13
CA SER A 144 4.19 5.20 -3.73
C SER A 144 3.31 4.00 -3.38
N LEU A 145 2.09 4.25 -2.90
CA LEU A 145 1.11 3.22 -2.55
C LEU A 145 0.02 3.15 -3.61
N HIS A 146 -0.26 1.92 -4.05
CA HIS A 146 -1.24 1.58 -5.07
C HIS A 146 -2.00 0.32 -4.71
N SER A 147 -3.04 0.00 -5.50
CA SER A 147 -3.68 -1.30 -5.55
C SER A 147 -3.88 -1.70 -7.01
N ASP A 148 -3.61 -2.95 -7.34
CA ASP A 148 -3.55 -3.42 -8.72
C ASP A 148 -4.87 -4.07 -9.18
N VAL A 149 -5.08 -4.14 -10.50
CA VAL A 149 -6.16 -4.88 -11.14
C VAL A 149 -5.56 -5.94 -12.06
N ARG A 150 -5.89 -7.22 -11.81
CA ARG A 150 -5.25 -8.36 -12.45
C ARG A 150 -6.27 -9.38 -12.93
N GLY A 151 -5.91 -10.09 -14.00
CA GLY A 151 -6.66 -11.23 -14.51
C GLY A 151 -8.01 -10.86 -15.12
N ARG A 152 -8.84 -11.88 -15.26
CA ARG A 152 -10.19 -11.72 -15.79
C ARG A 152 -11.10 -11.04 -14.79
N ILE A 153 -11.89 -10.09 -15.27
CA ILE A 153 -12.84 -9.32 -14.47
C ILE A 153 -14.25 -9.92 -14.69
N ASP A 154 -14.88 -10.28 -13.58
CA ASP A 154 -16.30 -10.61 -13.48
C ASP A 154 -17.04 -9.46 -12.77
N THR A 155 -18.34 -9.59 -12.58
CA THR A 155 -19.18 -8.60 -11.89
C THR A 155 -19.88 -9.24 -10.70
N TRP A 156 -20.00 -8.50 -9.59
CA TRP A 156 -20.75 -8.94 -8.43
C TRP A 156 -21.50 -7.77 -7.78
N SER A 157 -22.40 -8.08 -6.87
CA SER A 157 -23.16 -7.08 -6.11
C SER A 157 -22.77 -7.17 -4.64
N PRO A 158 -21.89 -6.28 -4.16
CA PRO A 158 -21.52 -6.23 -2.73
C PRO A 158 -22.65 -5.71 -1.84
N ALA A 159 -23.62 -5.00 -2.42
CA ALA A 159 -24.83 -4.49 -1.77
C ALA A 159 -25.96 -4.38 -2.81
N GLU A 160 -27.22 -4.29 -2.33
CA GLU A 160 -28.39 -4.13 -3.18
C GLU A 160 -28.26 -2.91 -4.10
N GLY A 161 -28.57 -3.10 -5.39
CA GLY A 161 -28.50 -2.04 -6.40
C GLY A 161 -27.08 -1.62 -6.81
N ARG A 162 -26.02 -2.26 -6.29
CA ARG A 162 -24.63 -1.93 -6.61
C ARG A 162 -23.96 -3.03 -7.41
N SER A 163 -23.39 -2.69 -8.55
CA SER A 163 -22.64 -3.61 -9.41
C SER A 163 -21.19 -3.19 -9.47
N CYS A 164 -20.27 -4.03 -9.00
CA CYS A 164 -18.84 -3.74 -8.91
C CYS A 164 -18.02 -4.84 -9.61
N PRO A 165 -16.78 -4.56 -10.07
CA PRO A 165 -15.91 -5.57 -10.65
C PRO A 165 -15.42 -6.55 -9.59
N LEU A 166 -15.15 -7.80 -9.98
CA LEU A 166 -14.63 -8.86 -9.10
C LEU A 166 -13.60 -9.70 -9.86
N SER A 167 -12.51 -10.04 -9.19
CA SER A 167 -11.55 -11.04 -9.64
C SER A 167 -10.84 -11.67 -8.44
N LEU A 168 -10.80 -13.00 -8.37
CA LEU A 168 -10.16 -13.72 -7.26
C LEU A 168 -8.90 -14.48 -7.71
N ALA A 169 -8.41 -14.20 -8.92
CA ALA A 169 -7.42 -15.05 -9.59
C ALA A 169 -5.96 -14.77 -9.19
N ALA A 170 -5.65 -13.60 -8.65
CA ALA A 170 -4.26 -13.14 -8.57
C ALA A 170 -3.98 -12.30 -7.30
N PRO A 171 -4.21 -12.85 -6.09
CA PRO A 171 -3.95 -12.14 -4.84
C PRO A 171 -2.45 -11.89 -4.65
N GLY A 172 -2.13 -10.97 -3.75
CA GLY A 172 -0.79 -10.71 -3.30
C GLY A 172 -0.29 -9.30 -3.64
N PHE A 173 0.76 -8.88 -2.93
CA PHE A 173 1.44 -7.60 -3.15
C PHE A 173 2.49 -7.69 -4.26
N ALA A 174 2.80 -6.55 -4.89
CA ALA A 174 3.96 -6.39 -5.74
C ALA A 174 4.71 -5.10 -5.38
N VAL A 175 6.04 -5.13 -5.43
CA VAL A 175 6.90 -3.96 -5.25
C VAL A 175 7.62 -3.68 -6.57
N LEU A 176 7.31 -2.55 -7.17
CA LEU A 176 7.84 -2.12 -8.45
C LEU A 176 8.99 -1.13 -8.24
N TRP A 177 10.02 -1.22 -9.09
CA TRP A 177 11.13 -0.29 -9.10
C TRP A 177 11.60 0.00 -10.53
N SER A 178 12.49 0.99 -10.71
CA SER A 178 13.07 1.35 -12.00
C SER A 178 14.60 1.33 -11.94
N ASP A 179 15.22 0.70 -12.95
CA ASP A 179 16.67 0.73 -13.19
C ASP A 179 17.10 1.92 -14.07
N GLU A 180 16.17 2.81 -14.44
CA GLU A 180 16.47 3.96 -15.29
C GLU A 180 17.30 5.02 -14.55
N GLY A 181 18.26 5.59 -15.26
CA GLY A 181 19.09 6.69 -14.77
C GLY A 181 20.42 6.23 -14.17
N ASN A 182 20.82 6.82 -13.05
CA ASN A 182 22.09 6.52 -12.39
C ASN A 182 22.11 5.10 -11.81
N PRO A 183 23.11 4.25 -12.18
CA PRO A 183 23.21 2.87 -11.68
C PRO A 183 23.26 2.75 -10.15
N ALA A 184 23.92 3.67 -9.45
CA ALA A 184 23.98 3.67 -7.99
C ALA A 184 22.58 3.91 -7.38
N LEU A 185 21.80 4.83 -7.95
CA LEU A 185 20.43 5.06 -7.53
C LEU A 185 19.54 3.85 -7.86
N GLY A 186 19.74 3.21 -9.02
CA GLY A 186 19.06 1.97 -9.40
C GLY A 186 19.31 0.85 -8.38
N ALA A 187 20.56 0.68 -7.95
CA ALA A 187 20.92 -0.30 -6.93
C ALA A 187 20.23 -0.03 -5.57
N ARG A 188 20.15 1.24 -5.16
CA ARG A 188 19.44 1.65 -3.93
C ARG A 188 17.91 1.43 -4.05
N ARG A 189 17.31 1.69 -5.22
CA ARG A 189 15.89 1.38 -5.49
C ARG A 189 15.61 -0.11 -5.36
N LEU A 190 16.47 -0.95 -5.96
CA LEU A 190 16.33 -2.40 -5.86
C LEU A 190 16.50 -2.89 -4.42
N ALA A 191 17.48 -2.37 -3.68
CA ALA A 191 17.68 -2.72 -2.27
C ALA A 191 16.44 -2.37 -1.43
N LEU A 192 15.86 -1.18 -1.63
CA LEU A 192 14.63 -0.75 -0.97
C LEU A 192 13.45 -1.66 -1.35
N ALA A 193 13.28 -1.99 -2.64
CA ALA A 193 12.21 -2.87 -3.11
C ALA A 193 12.30 -4.27 -2.50
N ARG A 194 13.51 -4.86 -2.47
CA ARG A 194 13.75 -6.17 -1.86
C ARG A 194 13.50 -6.15 -0.34
N ALA A 195 13.92 -5.09 0.35
CA ALA A 195 13.68 -4.93 1.78
C ALA A 195 12.17 -4.90 2.08
N PHE A 196 11.40 -4.10 1.34
CA PHE A 196 9.95 -4.05 1.51
C PHE A 196 9.29 -5.40 1.24
N ALA A 197 9.60 -6.05 0.12
CA ALA A 197 8.99 -7.34 -0.21
C ALA A 197 9.30 -8.41 0.84
N ARG A 198 10.55 -8.53 1.29
CA ARG A 198 10.96 -9.47 2.34
C ARG A 198 10.20 -9.20 3.65
N ARG A 199 10.12 -7.94 4.10
CA ARG A 199 9.46 -7.59 5.35
C ARG A 199 7.94 -7.76 5.28
N MET A 200 7.32 -7.52 4.13
CA MET A 200 5.90 -7.81 3.89
C MET A 200 5.62 -9.31 3.92
N GLU A 201 6.52 -10.13 3.37
CA GLU A 201 6.44 -11.60 3.43
C GLU A 201 6.57 -12.10 4.88
N GLU A 202 7.54 -11.57 5.65
CA GLU A 202 7.69 -11.83 7.09
C GLU A 202 6.44 -11.43 7.89
N ALA A 203 5.75 -10.38 7.46
CA ALA A 203 4.46 -9.98 8.05
C ALA A 203 3.31 -10.94 7.73
N GLY A 204 3.51 -11.93 6.86
CA GLY A 204 2.51 -12.90 6.44
C GLY A 204 1.67 -12.45 5.25
N LEU A 205 2.06 -11.38 4.56
CA LEU A 205 1.45 -10.96 3.31
C LEU A 205 1.98 -11.82 2.15
N LEU A 206 1.12 -12.10 1.17
CA LEU A 206 1.47 -12.96 0.04
C LEU A 206 2.16 -12.14 -1.07
N PRO A 207 3.36 -12.52 -1.55
CA PRO A 207 3.93 -11.91 -2.74
C PRO A 207 3.18 -12.39 -4.00
N TYR A 208 2.91 -11.46 -4.92
CA TYR A 208 2.30 -11.78 -6.20
C TYR A 208 3.30 -12.46 -7.13
N GLY A 209 2.86 -13.53 -7.80
CA GLY A 209 3.72 -14.33 -8.70
C GLY A 209 3.96 -13.74 -10.09
N GLY A 210 3.35 -12.60 -10.45
CA GLY A 210 3.63 -11.88 -11.69
C GLY A 210 2.94 -12.39 -12.96
N ALA A 211 2.01 -13.35 -12.87
CA ALA A 211 1.40 -13.97 -14.06
C ALA A 211 0.72 -12.95 -15.02
N ALA A 212 0.14 -11.87 -14.49
CA ALA A 212 -0.48 -10.82 -15.30
C ALA A 212 0.51 -9.71 -15.75
N TYR A 213 1.78 -9.81 -15.40
CA TYR A 213 2.80 -8.76 -15.63
C TYR A 213 3.64 -8.99 -16.89
N SER A 214 3.37 -10.04 -17.65
CA SER A 214 4.13 -10.38 -18.87
C SER A 214 4.23 -9.19 -19.83
N GLY A 215 5.45 -8.86 -20.24
CA GLY A 215 5.74 -7.75 -21.16
C GLY A 215 5.74 -6.35 -20.53
N LEU A 216 5.27 -6.20 -19.29
CA LEU A 216 5.24 -4.91 -18.59
C LEU A 216 6.34 -4.80 -17.53
N TYR A 217 6.57 -5.87 -16.81
CA TYR A 217 7.52 -5.95 -15.70
C TYR A 217 8.32 -7.25 -15.76
N ALA A 218 9.57 -7.21 -15.31
CA ALA A 218 10.38 -8.41 -15.15
C ALA A 218 10.55 -8.73 -13.65
N PRO A 219 10.33 -9.99 -13.24
CA PRO A 219 10.51 -10.39 -11.86
C PRO A 219 11.96 -10.35 -11.42
N ASP A 220 12.19 -10.03 -10.15
CA ASP A 220 13.50 -10.17 -9.52
C ASP A 220 13.75 -11.64 -9.19
N ALA A 221 14.94 -12.15 -9.55
CA ALA A 221 15.28 -13.55 -9.33
C ALA A 221 15.56 -13.91 -7.87
N ALA A 222 15.86 -12.91 -7.02
CA ALA A 222 16.27 -13.12 -5.64
C ALA A 222 15.14 -12.91 -4.63
N GLN A 223 14.12 -12.09 -4.97
CA GLN A 223 13.04 -11.75 -4.04
C GLN A 223 11.67 -11.82 -4.73
N PRO A 224 10.81 -12.79 -4.34
CA PRO A 224 9.44 -12.85 -4.81
C PRO A 224 8.67 -11.54 -4.56
N GLY A 225 7.75 -11.21 -5.46
CA GLY A 225 6.95 -9.99 -5.36
C GLY A 225 7.67 -8.71 -5.78
N VAL A 226 8.95 -8.76 -6.16
CA VAL A 226 9.71 -7.61 -6.68
C VAL A 226 9.77 -7.66 -8.19
N PHE A 227 9.50 -6.51 -8.84
CA PHE A 227 9.50 -6.41 -10.30
C PHE A 227 10.13 -5.10 -10.76
N VAL A 228 10.94 -5.17 -11.82
CA VAL A 228 11.48 -3.98 -12.50
C VAL A 228 10.56 -3.56 -13.64
N ASP A 229 10.32 -2.25 -13.78
CA ASP A 229 9.54 -1.69 -14.87
C ASP A 229 10.25 -1.88 -16.22
N ARG A 230 9.60 -2.60 -17.14
CA ARG A 230 10.07 -2.92 -18.50
C ARG A 230 9.18 -2.33 -19.59
N ARG A 231 8.27 -1.46 -19.24
CA ARG A 231 7.47 -0.73 -20.23
C ARG A 231 8.36 0.02 -21.21
N PRO A 232 7.87 0.34 -22.42
CA PRO A 232 8.55 1.28 -23.30
C PRO A 232 8.93 2.57 -22.56
N GLN A 233 10.03 3.19 -22.93
CA GLN A 233 10.65 4.28 -22.17
C GLN A 233 9.70 5.47 -21.92
N ASP A 234 8.83 5.78 -22.88
CA ASP A 234 7.82 6.83 -22.81
C ASP A 234 6.63 6.48 -21.89
N GLN A 235 6.42 5.19 -21.61
CA GLN A 235 5.33 4.65 -20.79
C GLN A 235 5.79 4.18 -19.40
N ARG A 236 7.08 4.28 -19.08
CA ARG A 236 7.62 3.90 -17.77
C ARG A 236 7.04 4.77 -16.66
N ILE A 237 6.83 4.15 -15.51
CA ILE A 237 6.18 4.79 -14.36
C ILE A 237 6.99 6.00 -13.89
N PHE A 238 6.38 7.18 -13.98
CA PHE A 238 7.02 8.46 -13.70
C PHE A 238 7.58 8.54 -12.28
N VAL A 239 6.80 8.16 -11.28
CA VAL A 239 7.18 8.22 -9.86
C VAL A 239 8.24 7.19 -9.45
N LEU A 240 8.54 6.21 -10.31
CA LEU A 240 9.65 5.27 -10.11
C LEU A 240 10.97 5.79 -10.68
N ARG A 241 10.93 6.52 -11.81
CA ARG A 241 12.15 6.89 -12.55
C ARG A 241 12.64 8.30 -12.27
N ARG A 242 11.77 9.22 -11.84
CA ARG A 242 12.07 10.64 -11.69
C ARG A 242 12.58 11.08 -10.32
N PRO A 243 12.21 10.46 -9.18
CA PRO A 243 12.77 10.85 -7.90
C PRO A 243 14.29 10.72 -7.86
N SER A 244 14.95 11.70 -7.24
CA SER A 244 16.41 11.72 -7.03
C SER A 244 16.87 10.88 -5.85
N MET A 245 15.93 10.40 -5.02
CA MET A 245 16.13 9.45 -3.94
C MET A 245 15.64 8.06 -4.33
N PRO A 246 15.98 6.97 -3.58
CA PRO A 246 15.40 5.65 -3.78
C PRO A 246 13.87 5.71 -3.81
N SER A 247 13.28 5.14 -4.85
CA SER A 247 11.84 5.18 -5.11
C SER A 247 11.30 3.81 -5.46
N ILE A 248 10.18 3.44 -4.85
CA ILE A 248 9.42 2.22 -5.11
C ILE A 248 7.93 2.54 -5.23
N LEU A 249 7.20 1.65 -5.89
CA LEU A 249 5.74 1.64 -5.91
C LEU A 249 5.28 0.28 -5.37
N ILE A 250 4.36 0.31 -4.43
CA ILE A 250 3.82 -0.90 -3.80
C ILE A 250 2.38 -1.06 -4.25
N GLU A 251 2.15 -2.08 -5.06
CA GLU A 251 0.82 -2.62 -5.29
C GLU A 251 0.46 -3.47 -4.06
N THR A 252 -0.24 -2.88 -3.12
CA THR A 252 -0.49 -3.49 -1.81
C THR A 252 -1.29 -4.79 -1.92
N HIS A 253 -2.22 -4.86 -2.89
CA HIS A 253 -3.11 -5.99 -3.10
C HIS A 253 -3.78 -5.94 -4.48
N HIS A 254 -4.50 -6.99 -4.82
CA HIS A 254 -5.40 -7.02 -5.96
C HIS A 254 -6.75 -6.38 -5.58
N ALA A 255 -7.02 -5.16 -6.06
CA ALA A 255 -8.20 -4.36 -5.71
C ALA A 255 -9.55 -5.08 -5.99
N LEU A 256 -9.56 -6.03 -6.92
CA LEU A 256 -10.75 -6.81 -7.26
C LEU A 256 -10.91 -8.10 -6.45
N ASP A 257 -9.93 -8.47 -5.60
CA ASP A 257 -10.09 -9.59 -4.66
C ASP A 257 -10.76 -9.10 -3.38
N ALA A 258 -12.04 -9.44 -3.21
CA ALA A 258 -12.83 -9.01 -2.07
C ALA A 258 -12.25 -9.44 -0.70
N ARG A 259 -11.46 -10.52 -0.68
CA ARG A 259 -10.78 -10.99 0.53
C ARG A 259 -9.64 -10.05 0.87
N GLU A 260 -8.78 -9.72 -0.10
CA GLU A 260 -7.67 -8.78 0.10
C GLU A 260 -8.17 -7.39 0.43
N ALA A 261 -9.11 -6.85 -0.38
CA ALA A 261 -9.66 -5.52 -0.16
C ALA A 261 -10.30 -5.38 1.24
N THR A 262 -10.95 -6.43 1.75
CA THR A 262 -11.46 -6.45 3.14
C THR A 262 -10.31 -6.44 4.16
N ARG A 263 -9.28 -7.28 3.96
CA ARG A 263 -8.13 -7.37 4.88
C ARG A 263 -7.38 -6.04 4.99
N TRP A 264 -7.25 -5.31 3.89
CA TRP A 264 -6.57 -4.00 3.88
C TRP A 264 -7.35 -2.87 4.57
N THR A 265 -8.58 -3.11 5.02
CA THR A 265 -9.32 -2.21 5.94
C THR A 265 -9.15 -2.57 7.41
N GLU A 266 -8.55 -3.71 7.74
CA GLU A 266 -8.37 -4.17 9.11
C GLU A 266 -7.18 -3.47 9.79
N PRO A 267 -7.34 -2.94 11.02
CA PRO A 267 -6.23 -2.32 11.76
C PRO A 267 -5.00 -3.22 11.88
N ALA A 268 -5.20 -4.53 12.16
CA ALA A 268 -4.11 -5.48 12.29
C ALA A 268 -3.26 -5.61 11.02
N THR A 269 -3.88 -5.54 9.83
CA THR A 269 -3.16 -5.55 8.55
C THR A 269 -2.36 -4.26 8.35
N LEU A 270 -2.96 -3.12 8.68
CA LEU A 270 -2.28 -1.82 8.59
C LEU A 270 -1.12 -1.71 9.59
N ASP A 271 -1.28 -2.25 10.80
CA ASP A 271 -0.22 -2.30 11.81
C ASP A 271 0.94 -3.19 11.36
N ALA A 272 0.65 -4.38 10.83
CA ALA A 272 1.65 -5.31 10.31
C ALA A 272 2.38 -4.72 9.09
N PHE A 273 1.66 -4.08 8.17
CA PHE A 273 2.26 -3.40 7.02
C PHE A 273 3.16 -2.23 7.44
N ALA A 274 2.74 -1.42 8.39
CA ALA A 274 3.56 -0.31 8.89
C ALA A 274 4.82 -0.79 9.62
N ALA A 275 4.73 -1.88 10.38
CA ALA A 275 5.89 -2.50 11.01
C ALA A 275 6.85 -3.07 9.96
N ALA A 276 6.33 -3.72 8.90
CA ALA A 276 7.12 -4.19 7.77
C ALA A 276 7.81 -3.03 7.05
N ALA A 277 7.10 -1.93 6.80
CA ALA A 277 7.65 -0.71 6.20
C ALA A 277 8.76 -0.09 7.06
N ALA A 278 8.55 0.03 8.38
CA ALA A 278 9.56 0.55 9.30
C ALA A 278 10.84 -0.31 9.29
N ALA A 279 10.69 -1.64 9.32
CA ALA A 279 11.81 -2.56 9.24
C ALA A 279 12.53 -2.49 7.88
N ALA A 280 11.78 -2.42 6.77
CA ALA A 280 12.33 -2.30 5.43
C ALA A 280 13.13 -0.99 5.23
N LEU A 281 12.59 0.12 5.73
CA LEU A 281 13.27 1.42 5.69
C LEU A 281 14.53 1.42 6.57
N ALA A 282 14.49 0.77 7.74
CA ALA A 282 15.66 0.61 8.59
C ALA A 282 16.75 -0.21 7.89
N ASP A 283 16.39 -1.31 7.23
CA ASP A 283 17.31 -2.15 6.46
C ASP A 283 17.96 -1.37 5.29
N ALA A 284 17.14 -0.63 4.53
CA ALA A 284 17.59 0.03 3.30
C ALA A 284 18.37 1.32 3.56
N LEU A 285 18.02 2.09 4.59
CA LEU A 285 18.62 3.39 4.90
C LEU A 285 19.69 3.31 6.01
N GLY A 286 19.79 2.17 6.69
CA GLY A 286 20.75 1.97 7.78
C GLY A 286 22.17 1.64 7.34
N GLY A 287 22.38 1.22 6.09
CA GLY A 287 23.70 0.88 5.53
C GLY A 287 24.44 2.04 4.88
N GLU A 288 23.95 3.27 4.98
CA GLU A 288 24.50 4.46 4.33
C GLU A 288 25.31 5.31 5.36
N GLY A 289 26.15 4.65 6.17
CA GLY A 289 27.06 5.29 7.13
C GLY A 289 28.51 5.06 6.81
#